data_691d5a3994b080e492ed543f496d7097
#
_entry.id   691d5a3994b080e492ed543f496d7097
#
_cell.length_a   1.000
_cell.length_b   1.000
_cell.length_c   1.000
_cell.angle_alpha   90.00
_cell.angle_beta   90.00
_cell.angle_gamma   90.00
#
_symmetry.space_group_name_H-M   'P 1'
#
loop_
_entity.id
_entity.type
_entity.pdbx_description
1 polymer ?
#
loop_
_entity_poly.entity_id
_entity_poly.type
_entity_poly.pdbx_seq_one_letter_code
_entity_poly.pdbx_strand_id
1 'polypeptide(L)'
;QECIRAKSPITAENAINIGITGGGVIDGSGDLWRPVKQFKLTDRQWEALMKKSQYTIDTKEGGIWMPTESSFKGNEHNIQLDAENALEKASEYYDFYRPVMVSLRHCKRILLDGVTFMNSPAWNIHPFFCKNLTVRNVTVSNPYYAQNGDGIDVESCKKVHIHNCTFETGDDAICLKSGKNAVARQIEGPCEDVYIHDCLVNKGHGGFVIGSEMSRGIKNVLVENCTFLGTDVGVRMK
;
A
#
# COMPACT_ATOMS: atom_id res chain seq x y z
N GLN A 1 11.74 -11.69 -2.38
CA GLN A 1 11.51 -11.60 -3.84
C GLN A 1 10.63 -10.39 -4.08
N GLU A 2 11.12 -9.43 -4.86
CA GLU A 2 10.36 -8.21 -5.14
C GLU A 2 9.27 -8.52 -6.16
N CYS A 3 8.07 -8.01 -5.91
CA CYS A 3 6.99 -8.11 -6.88
C CYS A 3 7.23 -7.15 -8.04
N ILE A 4 7.03 -7.59 -9.27
CA ILE A 4 7.01 -6.73 -10.45
C ILE A 4 5.76 -5.85 -10.38
N ARG A 5 5.96 -4.54 -10.55
CA ARG A 5 4.89 -3.54 -10.58
C ARG A 5 5.17 -2.50 -11.64
N ALA A 6 4.13 -1.84 -12.13
CA ALA A 6 4.29 -0.63 -12.91
C ALA A 6 5.09 0.42 -12.11
N LYS A 7 5.85 1.25 -12.80
CA LYS A 7 6.71 2.26 -12.16
C LYS A 7 5.86 3.22 -11.32
N SER A 8 6.26 3.41 -10.07
CA SER A 8 5.61 4.34 -9.16
C SER A 8 5.70 5.78 -9.68
N PRO A 9 4.62 6.57 -9.59
CA PRO A 9 4.64 7.97 -10.01
C PRO A 9 5.67 8.79 -9.23
N ILE A 10 5.88 8.46 -7.96
CA ILE A 10 6.92 9.06 -7.13
C ILE A 10 7.88 7.95 -6.71
N THR A 11 9.13 8.08 -7.10
CA THR A 11 10.16 7.09 -6.77
C THR A 11 11.50 7.74 -6.42
N ALA A 12 12.18 7.18 -5.44
CA ALA A 12 13.57 7.50 -5.13
C ALA A 12 14.31 6.22 -4.75
N GLU A 13 15.53 6.10 -5.22
CA GLU A 13 16.40 4.96 -4.90
C GLU A 13 17.80 5.45 -4.52
N ASN A 14 18.38 4.88 -3.46
CA ASN A 14 19.70 5.22 -2.94
C ASN A 14 19.90 6.72 -2.61
N ALA A 15 18.80 7.47 -2.45
CA ALA A 15 18.84 8.91 -2.20
C ALA A 15 19.07 9.23 -0.71
N ILE A 16 19.66 10.39 -0.47
CA ILE A 16 19.97 10.88 0.87
C ILE A 16 19.51 12.32 1.02
N ASN A 17 18.90 12.65 2.18
CA ASN A 17 18.37 13.99 2.45
C ASN A 17 17.27 14.38 1.46
N ILE A 18 16.26 13.57 1.34
CA ILE A 18 15.11 13.83 0.47
C ILE A 18 13.86 14.09 1.29
N GLY A 19 12.92 14.80 0.70
CA GLY A 19 11.63 15.04 1.33
C GLY A 19 10.54 15.43 0.35
N ILE A 20 9.30 15.23 0.79
CA ILE A 20 8.09 15.76 0.18
C ILE A 20 7.40 16.55 1.28
N THR A 21 7.29 17.85 1.11
CA THR A 21 6.80 18.76 2.17
C THR A 21 5.81 19.79 1.63
N GLY A 22 5.00 20.33 2.53
CA GLY A 22 4.02 21.36 2.22
C GLY A 22 2.58 20.83 2.25
N GLY A 23 1.58 21.72 2.06
CA GLY A 23 0.16 21.41 2.19
C GLY A 23 -0.53 20.94 0.90
N GLY A 24 0.22 20.43 -0.08
CA GLY A 24 -0.31 19.99 -1.38
C GLY A 24 -1.01 18.63 -1.32
N VAL A 25 -1.80 18.36 -2.36
CA VAL A 25 -2.47 17.08 -2.59
C VAL A 25 -1.84 16.38 -3.80
N ILE A 26 -1.51 15.10 -3.62
CA ILE A 26 -1.02 14.22 -4.69
C ILE A 26 -2.05 13.12 -4.87
N ASP A 27 -2.74 13.12 -6.02
CA ASP A 27 -3.76 12.14 -6.39
C ASP A 27 -3.16 11.11 -7.34
N GLY A 28 -3.25 9.83 -6.98
CA GLY A 28 -2.70 8.72 -7.76
C GLY A 28 -3.63 8.21 -8.86
N SER A 29 -4.83 8.78 -9.03
CA SER A 29 -5.83 8.33 -10.03
C SER A 29 -6.09 6.82 -10.00
N GLY A 30 -6.11 6.26 -8.80
CA GLY A 30 -6.14 4.81 -8.59
C GLY A 30 -7.41 4.12 -9.06
N ASP A 31 -8.48 4.85 -9.29
CA ASP A 31 -9.72 4.33 -9.88
C ASP A 31 -9.55 3.83 -11.32
N LEU A 32 -8.50 4.28 -12.02
CA LEU A 32 -8.12 3.77 -13.34
C LEU A 32 -7.38 2.42 -13.30
N TRP A 33 -6.97 2.00 -12.12
CA TRP A 33 -6.11 0.82 -11.92
C TRP A 33 -6.76 -0.28 -11.07
N ARG A 34 -7.57 0.13 -10.06
CA ARG A 34 -8.00 -0.79 -9.01
C ARG A 34 -9.15 -1.68 -9.42
N PRO A 35 -9.07 -2.99 -9.17
CA PRO A 35 -10.26 -3.83 -9.13
C PRO A 35 -11.17 -3.44 -7.98
N VAL A 36 -12.47 -3.65 -8.14
CA VAL A 36 -13.46 -3.35 -7.10
C VAL A 36 -14.35 -4.57 -6.86
N LYS A 37 -14.42 -5.01 -5.61
CA LYS A 37 -15.26 -6.14 -5.21
C LYS A 37 -16.70 -5.69 -5.00
N GLN A 38 -17.65 -6.40 -5.61
CA GLN A 38 -19.07 -6.09 -5.57
C GLN A 38 -19.61 -5.92 -4.14
N PHE A 39 -19.26 -6.83 -3.24
CA PHE A 39 -19.76 -6.81 -1.86
C PHE A 39 -19.32 -5.59 -1.03
N LYS A 40 -18.35 -4.82 -1.49
CA LYS A 40 -17.93 -3.55 -0.89
C LYS A 40 -18.74 -2.35 -1.38
N LEU A 41 -19.67 -2.54 -2.28
CA LEU A 41 -20.45 -1.46 -2.90
C LEU A 41 -21.94 -1.65 -2.67
N THR A 42 -22.69 -0.56 -2.79
CA THR A 42 -24.14 -0.62 -2.98
C THR A 42 -24.46 -1.02 -4.43
N ASP A 43 -25.66 -1.58 -4.67
CA ASP A 43 -26.10 -1.97 -6.02
C ASP A 43 -25.98 -0.81 -7.01
N ARG A 44 -26.37 0.39 -6.61
CA ARG A 44 -26.25 1.59 -7.44
C ARG A 44 -24.81 1.92 -7.83
N GLN A 45 -23.87 1.77 -6.90
CA GLN A 45 -22.44 1.97 -7.18
C GLN A 45 -21.89 0.90 -8.12
N TRP A 46 -22.30 -0.35 -7.91
CA TRP A 46 -21.92 -1.46 -8.77
C TRP A 46 -22.42 -1.25 -10.22
N GLU A 47 -23.71 -0.94 -10.39
CA GLU A 47 -24.27 -0.62 -11.70
C GLU A 47 -23.55 0.54 -12.40
N ALA A 48 -23.11 1.54 -11.63
CA ALA A 48 -22.35 2.67 -12.18
C ALA A 48 -20.96 2.25 -12.68
N LEU A 49 -20.29 1.29 -12.00
CA LEU A 49 -19.03 0.72 -12.47
C LEU A 49 -19.23 -0.13 -13.73
N MET A 50 -20.28 -0.95 -13.78
CA MET A 50 -20.60 -1.78 -14.95
C MET A 50 -20.84 -0.97 -16.22
N LYS A 51 -21.22 0.32 -16.09
CA LYS A 51 -21.33 1.23 -17.24
C LYS A 51 -19.96 1.74 -17.74
N LYS A 52 -18.93 1.72 -16.88
CA LYS A 52 -17.57 2.17 -17.24
C LYS A 52 -16.77 1.08 -17.95
N SER A 53 -16.93 -0.15 -17.52
CA SER A 53 -16.24 -1.32 -18.09
C SER A 53 -17.10 -2.57 -17.91
N GLN A 54 -17.07 -3.46 -18.90
CA GLN A 54 -17.76 -4.75 -18.88
C GLN A 54 -16.91 -5.88 -18.26
N TYR A 55 -15.67 -5.61 -17.90
CA TYR A 55 -14.75 -6.64 -17.43
C TYR A 55 -15.03 -6.98 -15.97
N THR A 56 -15.58 -8.16 -15.75
CA THR A 56 -15.88 -8.70 -14.42
C THR A 56 -15.44 -10.13 -14.30
N ILE A 57 -15.04 -10.52 -13.10
CA ILE A 57 -14.72 -11.91 -12.75
C ILE A 57 -15.67 -12.34 -11.65
N ASP A 58 -16.38 -13.44 -11.90
CA ASP A 58 -17.27 -14.02 -10.91
C ASP A 58 -16.48 -14.82 -9.88
N THR A 59 -16.77 -14.59 -8.63
CA THR A 59 -16.21 -15.33 -7.50
C THR A 59 -17.31 -15.85 -6.58
N LYS A 60 -16.95 -16.72 -5.64
CA LYS A 60 -17.90 -17.20 -4.62
C LYS A 60 -18.47 -16.08 -3.74
N GLU A 61 -17.77 -14.95 -3.64
CA GLU A 61 -18.14 -13.79 -2.83
C GLU A 61 -18.82 -12.68 -3.66
N GLY A 62 -19.13 -12.93 -4.92
CA GLY A 62 -19.68 -11.96 -5.86
C GLY A 62 -18.69 -11.53 -6.94
N GLY A 63 -19.08 -10.56 -7.77
CA GLY A 63 -18.26 -10.08 -8.87
C GLY A 63 -17.06 -9.24 -8.41
N ILE A 64 -15.99 -9.27 -9.21
CA ILE A 64 -14.88 -8.32 -9.13
C ILE A 64 -14.85 -7.54 -10.44
N TRP A 65 -15.10 -6.25 -10.38
CA TRP A 65 -15.01 -5.36 -11.53
C TRP A 65 -13.56 -4.97 -11.81
N MET A 66 -13.18 -4.90 -13.07
CA MET A 66 -11.86 -4.51 -13.54
C MET A 66 -11.96 -3.27 -14.43
N PRO A 67 -11.06 -2.27 -14.29
CA PRO A 67 -11.13 -1.04 -15.08
C PRO A 67 -10.77 -1.24 -16.55
N THR A 68 -9.90 -2.19 -16.87
CA THR A 68 -9.37 -2.41 -18.23
C THR A 68 -9.29 -3.89 -18.60
N GLU A 69 -9.21 -4.17 -19.89
CA GLU A 69 -8.98 -5.52 -20.41
C GLU A 69 -7.65 -6.12 -19.91
N SER A 70 -6.60 -5.31 -19.88
CA SER A 70 -5.28 -5.72 -19.40
C SER A 70 -5.32 -6.18 -17.94
N SER A 71 -6.00 -5.44 -17.07
CA SER A 71 -6.18 -5.85 -15.66
C SER A 71 -7.05 -7.09 -15.51
N PHE A 72 -8.09 -7.23 -16.34
CA PHE A 72 -8.95 -8.40 -16.37
C PHE A 72 -8.17 -9.65 -16.78
N LYS A 73 -7.47 -9.63 -17.90
CA LYS A 73 -6.65 -10.76 -18.39
C LYS A 73 -5.57 -11.17 -17.38
N GLY A 74 -4.90 -10.20 -16.76
CA GLY A 74 -3.89 -10.50 -15.75
C GLY A 74 -4.45 -11.25 -14.54
N ASN A 75 -5.67 -10.94 -14.13
CA ASN A 75 -6.35 -11.64 -13.04
C ASN A 75 -6.92 -13.00 -13.50
N GLU A 76 -7.57 -13.07 -14.66
CA GLU A 76 -8.13 -14.30 -15.24
C GLU A 76 -7.03 -15.37 -15.44
N HIS A 77 -5.88 -14.96 -15.94
CA HIS A 77 -4.74 -15.85 -16.14
C HIS A 77 -3.92 -16.09 -14.86
N ASN A 78 -4.38 -15.58 -13.72
CA ASN A 78 -3.74 -15.74 -12.40
C ASN A 78 -2.23 -15.42 -12.43
N ILE A 79 -1.88 -14.30 -13.04
CA ILE A 79 -0.49 -13.85 -13.16
C ILE A 79 0.10 -13.62 -11.78
N GLN A 80 1.26 -14.21 -11.51
CA GLN A 80 1.98 -14.04 -10.27
C GLN A 80 2.98 -12.89 -10.40
N LEU A 81 2.85 -11.86 -9.56
CA LEU A 81 3.72 -10.67 -9.59
C LEU A 81 5.18 -10.95 -9.21
N ASP A 82 5.43 -12.08 -8.58
CA ASP A 82 6.75 -12.54 -8.15
C ASP A 82 7.28 -13.73 -8.99
N ALA A 83 6.60 -14.07 -10.09
CA ALA A 83 7.03 -15.12 -10.98
C ALA A 83 8.28 -14.70 -11.79
N GLU A 84 9.12 -15.67 -12.14
CA GLU A 84 10.34 -15.44 -12.90
C GLU A 84 10.09 -14.75 -14.26
N ASN A 85 8.96 -15.08 -14.89
CA ASN A 85 8.56 -14.51 -16.18
C ASN A 85 7.59 -13.32 -16.09
N ALA A 86 7.39 -12.75 -14.90
CA ALA A 86 6.45 -11.63 -14.72
C ALA A 86 6.82 -10.40 -15.57
N LEU A 87 8.12 -10.13 -15.73
CA LEU A 87 8.60 -9.01 -16.54
C LEU A 87 8.28 -9.20 -18.04
N GLU A 88 8.40 -10.41 -18.57
CA GLU A 88 8.09 -10.70 -19.97
C GLU A 88 6.63 -10.45 -20.30
N LYS A 89 5.75 -10.69 -19.33
CA LYS A 89 4.30 -10.49 -19.46
C LYS A 89 3.84 -9.07 -19.10
N ALA A 90 4.74 -8.22 -18.62
CA ALA A 90 4.37 -6.90 -18.10
C ALA A 90 3.70 -6.00 -19.15
N SER A 91 4.06 -6.09 -20.42
CA SER A 91 3.45 -5.31 -21.49
C SER A 91 2.02 -5.73 -21.80
N GLU A 92 1.71 -7.04 -21.70
CA GLU A 92 0.38 -7.59 -21.98
C GLU A 92 -0.60 -7.33 -20.83
N TYR A 93 -0.11 -7.38 -19.59
CA TYR A 93 -0.92 -7.24 -18.38
C TYR A 93 -0.58 -5.99 -17.59
N TYR A 94 -0.19 -4.91 -18.26
CA TYR A 94 0.37 -3.72 -17.63
C TYR A 94 -0.47 -3.15 -16.49
N ASP A 95 -1.77 -3.02 -16.68
CA ASP A 95 -2.65 -2.43 -15.66
C ASP A 95 -2.88 -3.36 -14.46
N PHE A 96 -2.65 -4.67 -14.62
CA PHE A 96 -2.65 -5.62 -13.53
C PHE A 96 -1.48 -5.40 -12.56
N TYR A 97 -0.34 -4.90 -13.06
CA TYR A 97 0.85 -4.59 -12.27
C TYR A 97 0.77 -3.22 -11.58
N ARG A 98 -0.36 -2.88 -11.03
CA ARG A 98 -0.67 -1.61 -10.37
C ARG A 98 0.53 -1.01 -9.63
N PRO A 99 0.89 0.28 -9.85
CA PRO A 99 2.00 0.91 -9.15
C PRO A 99 1.66 1.15 -7.66
N VAL A 100 2.67 1.11 -6.82
CA VAL A 100 2.66 1.79 -5.53
C VAL A 100 2.80 3.29 -5.81
N MET A 101 2.11 4.15 -5.05
CA MET A 101 2.12 5.58 -5.35
C MET A 101 3.48 6.22 -5.03
N VAL A 102 4.01 5.98 -3.83
CA VAL A 102 5.32 6.50 -3.39
C VAL A 102 6.23 5.32 -3.05
N SER A 103 7.25 5.09 -3.86
CA SER A 103 8.24 4.03 -3.65
C SER A 103 9.61 4.63 -3.30
N LEU A 104 10.06 4.40 -2.09
CA LEU A 104 11.35 4.86 -1.58
C LEU A 104 12.22 3.65 -1.25
N ARG A 105 13.33 3.48 -1.97
CA ARG A 105 14.17 2.29 -1.86
C ARG A 105 15.59 2.63 -1.43
N HIS A 106 16.08 1.98 -0.36
CA HIS A 106 17.43 2.18 0.16
C HIS A 106 17.80 3.65 0.45
N CYS A 107 16.80 4.49 0.74
CA CYS A 107 16.99 5.92 1.01
C CYS A 107 17.33 6.19 2.48
N LYS A 108 17.97 7.34 2.73
CA LYS A 108 18.35 7.75 4.09
C LYS A 108 18.00 9.20 4.35
N ARG A 109 17.56 9.51 5.60
CA ARG A 109 17.15 10.83 6.04
C ARG A 109 16.03 11.39 5.15
N ILE A 110 14.84 10.83 5.34
CA ILE A 110 13.64 11.09 4.55
C ILE A 110 12.65 11.85 5.42
N LEU A 111 12.05 12.89 4.85
CA LEU A 111 10.96 13.64 5.48
C LEU A 111 9.73 13.68 4.57
N LEU A 112 8.60 13.19 5.08
CA LEU A 112 7.28 13.43 4.51
C LEU A 112 6.51 14.31 5.51
N ASP A 113 6.13 15.53 5.12
CA ASP A 113 5.55 16.50 6.05
C ASP A 113 4.43 17.35 5.42
N GLY A 114 3.23 17.25 5.96
CA GLY A 114 2.09 18.10 5.62
C GLY A 114 1.34 17.74 4.32
N VAL A 115 1.82 16.79 3.55
CA VAL A 115 1.28 16.41 2.24
C VAL A 115 0.09 15.47 2.40
N THR A 116 -0.91 15.62 1.53
CA THR A 116 -1.99 14.64 1.36
C THR A 116 -1.68 13.73 0.17
N PHE A 117 -1.62 12.43 0.42
CA PHE A 117 -1.54 11.40 -0.61
C PHE A 117 -2.89 10.70 -0.72
N MET A 118 -3.49 10.70 -1.88
CA MET A 118 -4.80 10.11 -2.04
C MET A 118 -4.95 9.26 -3.28
N ASN A 119 -5.93 8.37 -3.25
CA ASN A 119 -6.39 7.61 -4.40
C ASN A 119 -5.27 6.81 -5.09
N SER A 120 -4.46 6.08 -4.30
CA SER A 120 -3.38 5.25 -4.83
C SER A 120 -3.88 4.05 -5.64
N PRO A 121 -3.20 3.64 -6.71
CA PRO A 121 -3.51 2.42 -7.46
C PRO A 121 -3.39 1.12 -6.65
N ALA A 122 -2.43 1.08 -5.73
CA ALA A 122 -2.19 -0.03 -4.79
C ALA A 122 -1.79 0.57 -3.43
N TRP A 123 -0.78 0.04 -2.74
CA TRP A 123 -0.22 0.66 -1.54
C TRP A 123 0.12 2.13 -1.77
N ASN A 124 -0.07 2.96 -0.77
CA ASN A 124 0.16 4.38 -0.95
C ASN A 124 1.66 4.73 -0.77
N ILE A 125 2.19 4.58 0.43
CA ILE A 125 3.57 4.94 0.75
C ILE A 125 4.34 3.66 1.10
N HIS A 126 5.38 3.33 0.33
CA HIS A 126 6.20 2.14 0.52
C HIS A 126 7.69 2.48 0.65
N PRO A 127 8.17 2.77 1.87
CA PRO A 127 9.59 2.81 2.17
C PRO A 127 10.12 1.37 2.32
N PHE A 128 11.17 1.05 1.57
CA PHE A 128 11.80 -0.27 1.53
C PHE A 128 13.30 -0.16 1.79
N PHE A 129 13.81 -0.83 2.82
CA PHE A 129 15.19 -0.71 3.29
C PHE A 129 15.65 0.74 3.54
N CYS A 130 14.76 1.59 3.99
CA CYS A 130 15.06 2.98 4.31
C CYS A 130 15.56 3.16 5.74
N LYS A 131 16.29 4.25 5.99
CA LYS A 131 16.80 4.57 7.32
C LYS A 131 16.61 6.04 7.67
N ASN A 132 16.21 6.32 8.91
CA ASN A 132 15.87 7.65 9.41
C ASN A 132 14.75 8.28 8.56
N LEU A 133 13.57 7.67 8.64
CA LEU A 133 12.34 8.15 8.01
C LEU A 133 11.49 8.88 9.05
N THR A 134 11.08 10.10 8.74
CA THR A 134 10.06 10.82 9.48
C THR A 134 8.85 11.07 8.58
N VAL A 135 7.67 10.69 9.06
CA VAL A 135 6.37 10.96 8.42
C VAL A 135 5.52 11.69 9.44
N ARG A 136 5.17 12.95 9.15
CA ARG A 136 4.39 13.76 10.09
C ARG A 136 3.40 14.67 9.39
N ASN A 137 2.29 14.94 10.06
CA ASN A 137 1.24 15.82 9.53
C ASN A 137 0.72 15.38 8.15
N VAL A 138 0.92 14.12 7.79
CA VAL A 138 0.55 13.54 6.49
C VAL A 138 -0.87 13.01 6.58
N THR A 139 -1.64 13.22 5.52
CA THR A 139 -2.93 12.57 5.30
C THR A 139 -2.82 11.56 4.18
N VAL A 140 -3.26 10.34 4.44
CA VAL A 140 -3.45 9.32 3.39
C VAL A 140 -4.95 9.04 3.26
N SER A 141 -5.49 9.17 2.05
CA SER A 141 -6.90 8.94 1.78
C SER A 141 -7.12 8.06 0.56
N ASN A 142 -7.54 6.83 0.80
CA ASN A 142 -7.99 5.90 -0.23
C ASN A 142 -9.46 5.56 0.00
N PRO A 143 -10.26 5.28 -1.05
CA PRO A 143 -11.63 4.81 -0.86
C PRO A 143 -11.67 3.52 -0.05
N TYR A 144 -12.70 3.33 0.77
CA TYR A 144 -12.88 2.14 1.61
C TYR A 144 -12.94 0.82 0.82
N TYR A 145 -13.28 0.88 -0.46
CA TYR A 145 -13.30 -0.27 -1.36
C TYR A 145 -11.96 -0.51 -2.09
N ALA A 146 -10.95 0.31 -1.85
CA ALA A 146 -9.66 0.20 -2.52
C ALA A 146 -8.94 -1.09 -2.11
N GLN A 147 -8.93 -2.07 -3.00
CA GLN A 147 -8.21 -3.33 -2.77
C GLN A 147 -6.71 -3.10 -2.79
N ASN A 148 -6.00 -3.57 -1.75
CA ASN A 148 -4.60 -3.25 -1.47
C ASN A 148 -4.36 -1.72 -1.39
N GLY A 149 -5.33 -0.99 -0.89
CA GLY A 149 -5.23 0.45 -0.68
C GLY A 149 -4.66 0.77 0.69
N ASP A 150 -3.55 0.12 1.05
CA ASP A 150 -2.83 0.32 2.31
C ASP A 150 -2.30 1.75 2.42
N GLY A 151 -2.22 2.27 3.64
CA GLY A 151 -1.78 3.63 3.88
C GLY A 151 -0.27 3.79 3.79
N ILE A 152 0.45 3.11 4.66
CA ILE A 152 1.90 3.06 4.64
C ILE A 152 2.40 1.67 4.98
N ASP A 153 3.23 1.09 4.12
CA ASP A 153 3.88 -0.20 4.28
C ASP A 153 5.37 -0.01 4.54
N VAL A 154 5.74 0.04 5.79
CA VAL A 154 7.14 0.21 6.22
C VAL A 154 7.83 -1.14 6.17
N GLU A 155 8.66 -1.37 5.13
CA GLU A 155 9.28 -2.67 4.92
C GLU A 155 10.80 -2.64 5.14
N SER A 156 11.28 -3.45 6.10
CA SER A 156 12.70 -3.59 6.43
C SER A 156 13.43 -2.26 6.66
N CYS A 157 12.72 -1.29 7.24
CA CYS A 157 13.25 0.04 7.55
C CYS A 157 13.80 0.10 8.97
N LYS A 158 14.66 1.07 9.20
CA LYS A 158 15.27 1.32 10.52
C LYS A 158 15.19 2.78 10.92
N LYS A 159 14.84 3.04 12.19
CA LYS A 159 14.64 4.38 12.76
C LYS A 159 13.56 5.13 12.01
N VAL A 160 12.33 4.71 12.24
CA VAL A 160 11.12 5.26 11.61
C VAL A 160 10.31 5.98 12.66
N HIS A 161 9.88 7.20 12.35
CA HIS A 161 9.03 8.00 13.21
C HIS A 161 7.81 8.48 12.42
N ILE A 162 6.61 8.05 12.84
CA ILE A 162 5.33 8.42 12.23
C ILE A 162 4.47 9.10 13.29
N HIS A 163 4.08 10.34 13.06
CA HIS A 163 3.26 11.04 14.05
C HIS A 163 2.37 12.14 13.46
N ASN A 164 1.30 12.45 14.18
CA ASN A 164 0.29 13.45 13.79
C ASN A 164 -0.25 13.20 12.37
N CYS A 165 -0.42 11.94 11.99
CA CYS A 165 -0.89 11.55 10.67
C CYS A 165 -2.34 11.06 10.71
N THR A 166 -3.05 11.23 9.60
CA THR A 166 -4.41 10.71 9.41
C THR A 166 -4.44 9.71 8.26
N PHE A 167 -5.07 8.57 8.48
CA PHE A 167 -5.20 7.50 7.48
C PHE A 167 -6.67 7.14 7.28
N GLU A 168 -7.11 7.17 6.03
CA GLU A 168 -8.36 6.57 5.55
C GLU A 168 -8.00 5.58 4.44
N THR A 169 -8.27 4.29 4.65
CA THR A 169 -7.76 3.25 3.75
C THR A 169 -8.83 2.22 3.41
N GLY A 170 -8.61 1.50 2.33
CA GLY A 170 -9.43 0.36 1.94
C GLY A 170 -8.85 -0.99 2.35
N ASP A 171 -7.61 -0.97 2.88
CA ASP A 171 -6.88 -2.11 3.43
C ASP A 171 -6.14 -1.67 4.72
N ASP A 172 -4.99 -2.24 5.08
CA ASP A 172 -4.26 -1.91 6.31
C ASP A 172 -3.76 -0.45 6.30
N ALA A 173 -3.93 0.29 7.40
CA ALA A 173 -3.58 1.71 7.44
C ALA A 173 -2.09 1.95 7.67
N ILE A 174 -1.55 1.41 8.77
CA ILE A 174 -0.12 1.48 9.09
C ILE A 174 0.39 0.05 9.22
N CYS A 175 1.21 -0.39 8.30
CA CYS A 175 1.69 -1.77 8.22
C CYS A 175 3.21 -1.85 8.30
N LEU A 176 3.72 -2.75 9.15
CA LEU A 176 5.14 -3.07 9.23
C LEU A 176 5.40 -4.41 8.57
N LYS A 177 6.38 -4.44 7.67
CA LYS A 177 6.77 -5.63 6.91
C LYS A 177 8.27 -5.84 6.94
N SER A 178 8.71 -7.06 6.67
CA SER A 178 10.15 -7.41 6.57
C SER A 178 10.38 -8.63 5.67
N GLY A 179 9.82 -8.59 4.48
CA GLY A 179 10.01 -9.60 3.45
C GLY A 179 9.30 -10.92 3.67
N LYS A 180 9.23 -11.70 2.60
CA LYS A 180 8.43 -12.93 2.48
C LYS A 180 9.33 -14.15 2.28
N ASN A 181 9.00 -15.24 2.96
CA ASN A 181 9.58 -16.58 2.77
C ASN A 181 11.08 -16.73 3.16
N ALA A 182 11.61 -17.92 2.90
CA ALA A 182 13.00 -18.27 3.22
C ALA A 182 14.04 -17.39 2.50
N VAL A 183 13.76 -16.94 1.28
CA VAL A 183 14.65 -16.05 0.52
C VAL A 183 14.87 -14.73 1.25
N ALA A 184 13.81 -14.19 1.85
CA ALA A 184 13.94 -12.95 2.61
C ALA A 184 14.87 -13.10 3.83
N ARG A 185 14.92 -14.28 4.47
CA ARG A 185 15.76 -14.54 5.64
C ARG A 185 17.26 -14.57 5.34
N GLN A 186 17.64 -14.71 4.08
CA GLN A 186 19.04 -14.70 3.64
C GLN A 186 19.60 -13.28 3.52
N ILE A 187 18.75 -12.26 3.58
CA ILE A 187 19.12 -10.84 3.46
C ILE A 187 18.87 -10.21 4.83
N GLU A 188 19.87 -9.58 5.43
CA GLU A 188 19.71 -8.83 6.66
C GLU A 188 18.80 -7.63 6.45
N GLY A 189 17.97 -7.33 7.43
CA GLY A 189 17.14 -6.14 7.43
C GLY A 189 15.76 -6.36 8.05
N PRO A 190 15.67 -6.54 9.38
CA PRO A 190 14.40 -6.45 10.08
C PRO A 190 13.80 -5.06 9.91
N CYS A 191 12.51 -4.91 10.14
CA CYS A 191 11.92 -3.61 10.40
C CYS A 191 12.13 -3.31 11.89
N GLU A 192 12.88 -2.24 12.22
CA GLU A 192 13.26 -2.00 13.61
C GLU A 192 13.35 -0.52 14.00
N ASP A 193 13.25 -0.27 15.31
CA ASP A 193 13.31 1.06 15.89
C ASP A 193 12.20 1.96 15.29
N VAL A 194 10.94 1.53 15.43
CA VAL A 194 9.77 2.21 14.88
C VAL A 194 8.97 2.85 16.00
N TYR A 195 8.75 4.15 15.90
CA TYR A 195 7.91 4.91 16.83
C TYR A 195 6.74 5.56 16.09
N ILE A 196 5.52 5.25 16.54
CA ILE A 196 4.27 5.73 15.94
C ILE A 196 3.42 6.32 17.05
N HIS A 197 3.02 7.60 16.90
CA HIS A 197 2.17 8.23 17.93
C HIS A 197 1.28 9.32 17.38
N ASP A 198 0.24 9.65 18.14
CA ASP A 198 -0.70 10.74 17.82
C ASP A 198 -1.29 10.61 16.40
N CYS A 199 -1.56 9.39 15.96
CA CYS A 199 -2.13 9.12 14.65
C CYS A 199 -3.62 8.76 14.76
N LEU A 200 -4.39 9.18 13.75
CA LEU A 200 -5.79 8.83 13.57
C LEU A 200 -5.93 7.90 12.35
N VAL A 201 -6.50 6.73 12.56
CA VAL A 201 -7.00 5.90 11.47
C VAL A 201 -8.51 5.96 11.45
N ASN A 202 -9.05 6.49 10.37
CA ASN A 202 -10.48 6.67 10.18
C ASN A 202 -10.95 5.79 9.01
N LYS A 203 -11.22 4.53 9.28
CA LYS A 203 -11.46 3.41 8.37
C LYS A 203 -10.19 2.73 7.86
N GLY A 204 -10.31 1.43 7.71
CA GLY A 204 -9.27 0.53 7.20
C GLY A 204 -9.58 -0.91 7.54
N HIS A 205 -8.88 -1.86 6.93
CA HIS A 205 -8.97 -3.25 7.35
C HIS A 205 -8.26 -3.45 8.69
N GLY A 206 -7.01 -3.00 8.81
CA GLY A 206 -6.28 -2.96 10.07
C GLY A 206 -5.78 -1.56 10.40
N GLY A 207 -5.90 -1.12 11.67
CA GLY A 207 -5.39 0.16 12.12
C GLY A 207 -3.86 0.18 12.16
N PHE A 208 -3.29 -0.65 13.05
CA PHE A 208 -1.86 -0.96 13.09
C PHE A 208 -1.65 -2.46 12.85
N VAL A 209 -0.79 -2.80 11.90
CA VAL A 209 -0.62 -4.18 11.44
C VAL A 209 0.85 -4.58 11.38
N ILE A 210 1.16 -5.79 11.82
CA ILE A 210 2.45 -6.45 11.60
C ILE A 210 2.22 -7.62 10.66
N GLY A 211 2.89 -7.59 9.51
CA GLY A 211 2.82 -8.67 8.52
C GLY A 211 1.78 -8.44 7.40
N SER A 212 1.46 -9.52 6.65
CA SER A 212 1.95 -10.91 6.76
C SER A 212 3.43 -11.09 6.42
N GLU A 213 3.98 -10.33 5.53
CA GLU A 213 5.39 -10.42 5.12
C GLU A 213 6.30 -9.88 6.25
N MET A 214 6.80 -10.77 7.13
CA MET A 214 7.67 -10.38 8.26
C MET A 214 8.79 -11.41 8.53
N SER A 215 9.27 -12.06 7.48
CA SER A 215 10.23 -13.17 7.59
C SER A 215 11.60 -12.77 8.12
N ARG A 216 11.99 -11.48 8.06
CA ARG A 216 13.24 -10.95 8.63
C ARG A 216 13.10 -10.48 10.07
N GLY A 217 11.88 -10.47 10.61
CA GLY A 217 11.57 -10.02 11.95
C GLY A 217 11.23 -8.52 12.04
N ILE A 218 10.49 -8.20 13.08
CA ILE A 218 10.10 -6.82 13.44
C ILE A 218 10.38 -6.67 14.93
N LYS A 219 11.07 -5.59 15.32
CA LYS A 219 11.50 -5.40 16.70
C LYS A 219 11.60 -3.91 17.10
N ASN A 220 11.57 -3.65 18.42
CA ASN A 220 11.65 -2.31 18.99
C ASN A 220 10.60 -1.39 18.39
N VAL A 221 9.33 -1.75 18.54
CA VAL A 221 8.19 -0.97 18.03
C VAL A 221 7.40 -0.42 19.22
N LEU A 222 7.16 0.88 19.20
CA LEU A 222 6.26 1.56 20.13
C LEU A 222 5.14 2.25 19.35
N VAL A 223 3.90 1.97 19.75
CA VAL A 223 2.70 2.64 19.24
C VAL A 223 1.92 3.18 20.42
N GLU A 224 1.69 4.48 20.47
CA GLU A 224 0.96 5.12 21.56
C GLU A 224 0.11 6.30 21.11
N ASN A 225 -0.89 6.68 21.90
CA ASN A 225 -1.79 7.79 21.62
C ASN A 225 -2.43 7.75 20.22
N CYS A 226 -2.62 6.57 19.64
CA CYS A 226 -3.27 6.40 18.35
C CYS A 226 -4.74 6.04 18.52
N THR A 227 -5.57 6.56 17.62
CA THR A 227 -7.01 6.29 17.60
C THR A 227 -7.37 5.53 16.32
N PHE A 228 -8.04 4.40 16.46
CA PHE A 228 -8.52 3.57 15.35
C PHE A 228 -10.04 3.57 15.35
N LEU A 229 -10.66 4.18 14.33
CA LEU A 229 -12.12 4.31 14.17
C LEU A 229 -12.58 3.62 12.90
N GLY A 230 -13.61 2.79 13.01
CA GLY A 230 -14.21 2.13 11.85
C GLY A 230 -13.26 1.19 11.08
N THR A 231 -12.22 0.69 11.75
CA THR A 231 -11.36 -0.39 11.24
C THR A 231 -11.97 -1.75 11.56
N ASP A 232 -11.81 -2.74 10.69
CA ASP A 232 -12.27 -4.11 10.96
C ASP A 232 -11.50 -4.69 12.15
N VAL A 233 -10.21 -4.36 12.28
CA VAL A 233 -9.35 -4.73 13.40
C VAL A 233 -8.46 -3.54 13.80
N GLY A 234 -8.45 -3.16 15.08
CA GLY A 234 -7.61 -2.06 15.55
C GLY A 234 -6.11 -2.37 15.47
N VAL A 235 -5.69 -3.50 16.06
CA VAL A 235 -4.30 -4.00 16.06
C VAL A 235 -4.29 -5.44 15.59
N ARG A 236 -3.42 -5.75 14.63
CA ARG A 236 -3.31 -7.09 14.04
C ARG A 236 -1.86 -7.54 13.88
N MET A 237 -1.58 -8.76 14.30
CA MET A 237 -0.31 -9.46 14.04
C MET A 237 -0.64 -10.73 13.24
N LYS A 238 -0.02 -10.89 12.06
CA LYS A 238 -0.32 -11.98 11.12
C LYS A 238 0.75 -13.07 11.18
#